data_0c6803d05fe9bb5e24e53baf3a852206
#
_entry.id   0c6803d05fe9bb5e24e53baf3a852206
#
_cell.length_a   1.000
_cell.length_b   1.000
_cell.length_c   1.000
_cell.angle_alpha   90.00
_cell.angle_beta   90.00
_cell.angle_gamma   90.00
#
_symmetry.space_group_name_H-M   'P 1'
#
loop_
_entity.id
_entity.type
_entity.pdbx_description
1 polymer ?
#
loop_
_entity_poly.entity_id
_entity_poly.type
_entity_poly.pdbx_seq_one_letter_code
_entity_poly.pdbx_strand_id
1 'polypeptide(L)'
;MRLVVLGGTRFVGRAICAAAHKRGYDVVVFNRGHSGPPPAGALAVRGDRTTISDLRDLAKLVDERGGADIVIDPACYAPSHALTSARILRDVAPSYAVVSTVTAHSQWPAQPVSSSSPVYETGITQGPSDDLELYGRLKAGVERAVETIFGEINTLVVRPGVVLGPHEDLGRLPDYLRRASRGDFVVGGDPAQAFQYVDSRDLADFILTCAETGRPGRYDVVTRTGEYTWGDFAQAVAEVAGGKPVFVEDERLLAAGVRPWRGLPLWSPQGPDVEGLWSVDGSAAYEFGFSDRPLRDTVADTWKWLHKEDPDWTPSSRAAVSGIDPEVERQLIASTG
;
A
#
# COMPACT_ATOMS: atom_id res chain seq x y z
N MET A 1 -20.86 -10.49 7.61
CA MET A 1 -20.14 -9.48 8.42
C MET A 1 -20.54 -8.09 8.00
N ARG A 2 -20.52 -7.13 8.93
CA ARG A 2 -20.60 -5.69 8.62
C ARG A 2 -19.28 -5.02 8.90
N LEU A 3 -18.78 -4.28 7.92
CA LEU A 3 -17.50 -3.58 7.95
C LEU A 3 -17.71 -2.07 7.92
N VAL A 4 -16.95 -1.33 8.70
CA VAL A 4 -16.78 0.12 8.54
C VAL A 4 -15.41 0.37 7.94
N VAL A 5 -15.33 0.97 6.75
CA VAL A 5 -14.08 1.29 6.07
C VAL A 5 -13.85 2.80 6.07
N LEU A 6 -12.81 3.27 6.77
CA LEU A 6 -12.43 4.68 6.83
C LEU A 6 -11.55 5.07 5.62
N GLY A 7 -12.21 5.30 4.50
CA GLY A 7 -11.60 5.43 3.19
C GLY A 7 -12.18 4.43 2.21
N GLY A 8 -11.90 3.93 1.21
CA GLY A 8 -12.57 2.86 0.45
C GLY A 8 -12.83 3.20 -1.02
N THR A 9 -12.43 4.40 -1.46
CA THR A 9 -12.61 4.84 -2.84
C THR A 9 -11.34 4.78 -3.67
N ARG A 10 -10.17 4.64 -3.05
CA ARG A 10 -8.88 4.56 -3.73
C ARG A 10 -8.13 3.29 -3.37
N PHE A 11 -7.35 2.80 -4.29
CA PHE A 11 -6.34 1.76 -4.20
C PHE A 11 -6.67 0.64 -3.16
N VAL A 12 -5.89 0.51 -2.09
CA VAL A 12 -6.08 -0.54 -1.06
C VAL A 12 -7.48 -0.51 -0.47
N GLY A 13 -8.00 0.67 -0.10
CA GLY A 13 -9.36 0.79 0.43
C GLY A 13 -10.42 0.36 -0.56
N ARG A 14 -10.25 0.66 -1.85
CA ARG A 14 -11.11 0.20 -2.94
C ARG A 14 -11.05 -1.32 -3.09
N ALA A 15 -9.85 -1.91 -3.03
CA ALA A 15 -9.67 -3.36 -3.10
C ALA A 15 -10.38 -4.07 -1.93
N ILE A 16 -10.25 -3.54 -0.70
CA ILE A 16 -10.96 -4.07 0.48
C ILE A 16 -12.48 -4.03 0.28
N CYS A 17 -13.04 -2.90 -0.16
CA CYS A 17 -14.48 -2.81 -0.42
C CYS A 17 -14.95 -3.76 -1.51
N ALA A 18 -14.19 -3.91 -2.59
CA ALA A 18 -14.53 -4.81 -3.69
C ALA A 18 -14.48 -6.29 -3.25
N ALA A 19 -13.45 -6.67 -2.48
CA ALA A 19 -13.33 -8.03 -1.94
C ALA A 19 -14.44 -8.33 -0.93
N ALA A 20 -14.77 -7.38 -0.05
CA ALA A 20 -15.86 -7.50 0.91
C ALA A 20 -17.24 -7.67 0.23
N HIS A 21 -17.50 -6.90 -0.82
CA HIS A 21 -18.71 -7.03 -1.61
C HIS A 21 -18.83 -8.43 -2.25
N LYS A 22 -17.74 -8.95 -2.84
CA LYS A 22 -17.72 -10.31 -3.40
C LYS A 22 -18.00 -11.39 -2.35
N ARG A 23 -17.65 -11.16 -1.09
CA ARG A 23 -17.93 -12.05 0.05
C ARG A 23 -19.33 -11.85 0.64
N GLY A 24 -20.14 -10.93 0.08
CA GLY A 24 -21.50 -10.65 0.55
C GLY A 24 -21.58 -9.87 1.86
N TYR A 25 -20.55 -9.09 2.20
CA TYR A 25 -20.52 -8.28 3.42
C TYR A 25 -21.29 -6.98 3.27
N ASP A 26 -21.88 -6.51 4.37
CA ASP A 26 -22.46 -5.18 4.49
C ASP A 26 -21.30 -4.18 4.77
N VAL A 27 -21.04 -3.28 3.82
CA VAL A 27 -19.91 -2.37 3.88
C VAL A 27 -20.40 -0.93 4.02
N VAL A 28 -19.99 -0.27 5.10
CA VAL A 28 -20.17 1.18 5.31
C VAL A 28 -18.84 1.87 5.00
N VAL A 29 -18.81 2.73 3.99
CA VAL A 29 -17.62 3.49 3.61
C VAL A 29 -17.76 4.92 4.08
N PHE A 30 -16.85 5.36 4.94
CA PHE A 30 -16.78 6.74 5.43
C PHE A 30 -15.64 7.50 4.76
N ASN A 31 -15.95 8.58 4.06
CA ASN A 31 -14.97 9.43 3.38
C ASN A 31 -15.54 10.82 3.03
N ARG A 32 -14.67 11.72 2.59
CA ARG A 32 -15.03 13.11 2.22
C ARG A 32 -15.74 13.25 0.87
N GLY A 33 -15.85 12.19 0.09
CA GLY A 33 -16.49 12.20 -1.23
C GLY A 33 -15.67 12.83 -2.37
N HIS A 34 -14.37 13.11 -2.17
CA HIS A 34 -13.53 13.79 -3.18
C HIS A 34 -12.97 12.84 -4.27
N SER A 35 -12.97 11.54 -4.03
CA SER A 35 -12.30 10.55 -4.89
C SER A 35 -13.27 9.66 -5.66
N GLY A 36 -14.46 10.16 -5.92
CA GLY A 36 -15.52 9.41 -6.58
C GLY A 36 -16.34 8.52 -5.64
N PRO A 37 -17.33 7.80 -6.19
CA PRO A 37 -18.18 6.90 -5.42
C PRO A 37 -17.39 5.68 -4.92
N PRO A 38 -17.80 5.09 -3.79
CA PRO A 38 -17.27 3.80 -3.36
C PRO A 38 -17.64 2.71 -4.37
N PRO A 39 -16.95 1.53 -4.33
CA PRO A 39 -17.34 0.37 -5.10
C PRO A 39 -18.82 -0.02 -4.88
N ALA A 40 -19.42 -0.65 -5.90
CA ALA A 40 -20.82 -1.08 -5.86
C ALA A 40 -21.12 -1.92 -4.60
N GLY A 41 -22.32 -1.74 -4.04
CA GLY A 41 -22.79 -2.46 -2.86
C GLY A 41 -22.36 -1.88 -1.51
N ALA A 42 -21.52 -0.84 -1.47
CA ALA A 42 -21.18 -0.17 -0.23
C ALA A 42 -22.10 1.01 0.08
N LEU A 43 -22.50 1.16 1.35
CA LEU A 43 -23.18 2.33 1.84
C LEU A 43 -22.18 3.48 2.01
N ALA A 44 -22.34 4.54 1.22
CA ALA A 44 -21.50 5.73 1.33
C ALA A 44 -21.98 6.64 2.47
N VAL A 45 -21.09 6.96 3.39
CA VAL A 45 -21.29 7.96 4.44
C VAL A 45 -20.27 9.07 4.26
N ARG A 46 -20.74 10.25 3.96
CA ARG A 46 -19.86 11.43 3.75
C ARG A 46 -19.50 12.09 5.07
N GLY A 47 -18.21 12.30 5.30
CA GLY A 47 -17.69 13.01 6.47
C GLY A 47 -16.17 13.05 6.50
N ASP A 48 -15.62 13.84 7.38
CA ASP A 48 -14.18 14.00 7.59
C ASP A 48 -13.76 13.39 8.93
N ARG A 49 -12.77 12.47 8.91
CA ARG A 49 -12.23 11.85 10.14
C ARG A 49 -11.55 12.81 11.10
N THR A 50 -11.21 14.02 10.64
CA THR A 50 -10.66 15.08 11.48
C THR A 50 -11.73 15.85 12.25
N THR A 51 -13.01 15.65 11.90
CA THR A 51 -14.17 16.28 12.50
C THR A 51 -14.88 15.32 13.46
N ILE A 52 -14.88 15.64 14.75
CA ILE A 52 -15.45 14.78 15.80
C ILE A 52 -16.97 14.57 15.60
N SER A 53 -17.72 15.58 15.17
CA SER A 53 -19.16 15.44 14.87
C SER A 53 -19.41 14.39 13.80
N ASP A 54 -18.64 14.42 12.69
CA ASP A 54 -18.82 13.50 11.57
C ASP A 54 -18.54 12.05 11.99
N LEU A 55 -17.51 11.83 12.82
CA LEU A 55 -17.23 10.51 13.40
C LEU A 55 -18.33 10.03 14.36
N ARG A 56 -18.94 10.94 15.14
CA ARG A 56 -20.07 10.60 16.01
C ARG A 56 -21.33 10.27 15.21
N ASP A 57 -21.59 11.00 14.12
CA ASP A 57 -22.70 10.71 13.21
C ASP A 57 -22.52 9.37 12.53
N LEU A 58 -21.27 9.02 12.13
CA LEU A 58 -20.92 7.68 11.64
C LEU A 58 -21.21 6.62 12.72
N ALA A 59 -20.70 6.81 13.95
CA ALA A 59 -20.92 5.87 15.04
C ALA A 59 -22.40 5.66 15.34
N LYS A 60 -23.20 6.73 15.39
CA LYS A 60 -24.64 6.65 15.56
C LYS A 60 -25.33 5.85 14.46
N LEU A 61 -24.97 6.11 13.19
CA LEU A 61 -25.50 5.35 12.05
C LEU A 61 -25.16 3.86 12.14
N VAL A 62 -23.92 3.52 12.53
CA VAL A 62 -23.47 2.14 12.69
C VAL A 62 -24.22 1.47 13.84
N ASP A 63 -24.42 2.14 14.96
CA ASP A 63 -25.18 1.66 16.13
C ASP A 63 -26.65 1.38 15.76
N GLU A 64 -27.34 2.32 15.09
CA GLU A 64 -28.72 2.17 14.60
C GLU A 64 -28.89 0.97 13.64
N ARG A 65 -27.80 0.52 13.00
CA ARG A 65 -27.77 -0.67 12.15
C ARG A 65 -27.38 -1.95 12.89
N GLY A 66 -27.20 -1.88 14.21
CA GLY A 66 -26.83 -3.03 15.07
C GLY A 66 -25.33 -3.25 15.20
N GLY A 67 -24.53 -2.21 15.06
CA GLY A 67 -23.06 -2.28 15.18
C GLY A 67 -22.34 -2.79 13.94
N ALA A 68 -21.02 -2.88 14.02
CA ALA A 68 -20.16 -3.48 13.01
C ALA A 68 -19.27 -4.55 13.65
N ASP A 69 -18.79 -5.51 12.86
CA ASP A 69 -17.87 -6.56 13.33
C ASP A 69 -16.44 -6.02 13.42
N ILE A 70 -16.07 -5.09 12.53
CA ILE A 70 -14.72 -4.51 12.50
C ILE A 70 -14.72 -3.14 11.79
N VAL A 71 -13.86 -2.25 12.28
CA VAL A 71 -13.42 -1.05 11.54
C VAL A 71 -12.14 -1.36 10.80
N ILE A 72 -12.07 -1.03 9.51
CA ILE A 72 -10.85 -1.16 8.70
C ILE A 72 -10.39 0.23 8.26
N ASP A 73 -9.14 0.57 8.58
CA ASP A 73 -8.55 1.89 8.30
C ASP A 73 -7.33 1.77 7.36
N PRO A 74 -7.56 1.83 6.04
CA PRO A 74 -6.48 1.74 5.06
C PRO A 74 -5.70 3.04 4.86
N ALA A 75 -6.14 4.16 5.42
CA ALA A 75 -5.66 5.48 5.03
C ALA A 75 -5.44 6.46 6.20
N CYS A 76 -5.05 5.98 7.37
CA CYS A 76 -4.66 6.85 8.47
C CYS A 76 -3.16 7.18 8.43
N TYR A 77 -2.83 8.47 8.45
CA TYR A 77 -1.45 8.97 8.39
C TYR A 77 -1.05 9.79 9.63
N ALA A 78 -1.94 9.96 10.60
CA ALA A 78 -1.65 10.70 11.81
C ALA A 78 -2.14 9.94 13.06
N PRO A 79 -1.27 9.74 14.06
CA PRO A 79 -1.64 9.09 15.32
C PRO A 79 -2.85 9.72 16.01
N SER A 80 -2.92 11.05 16.06
CA SER A 80 -4.04 11.79 16.66
C SER A 80 -5.39 11.51 15.99
N HIS A 81 -5.38 11.32 14.65
CA HIS A 81 -6.58 10.98 13.90
C HIS A 81 -7.01 9.53 14.17
N ALA A 82 -6.05 8.61 14.24
CA ALA A 82 -6.31 7.21 14.60
C ALA A 82 -6.88 7.10 16.01
N LEU A 83 -6.27 7.82 16.97
CA LEU A 83 -6.73 7.86 18.36
C LEU A 83 -8.19 8.36 18.47
N THR A 84 -8.54 9.42 17.74
CA THR A 84 -9.89 9.98 17.74
C THR A 84 -10.89 9.02 17.11
N SER A 85 -10.58 8.45 15.94
CA SER A 85 -11.44 7.47 15.27
C SER A 85 -11.64 6.23 16.13
N ALA A 86 -10.56 5.69 16.70
CA ALA A 86 -10.61 4.52 17.56
C ALA A 86 -11.49 4.74 18.80
N ARG A 87 -11.34 5.88 19.50
CA ARG A 87 -12.14 6.20 20.67
C ARG A 87 -13.63 6.26 20.39
N ILE A 88 -14.01 6.88 19.26
CA ILE A 88 -15.42 7.08 18.92
C ILE A 88 -16.05 5.79 18.41
N LEU A 89 -15.31 4.98 17.65
CA LEU A 89 -15.84 3.78 17.03
C LEU A 89 -15.73 2.51 17.90
N ARG A 90 -15.06 2.59 19.05
CA ARG A 90 -14.90 1.47 19.99
C ARG A 90 -16.24 0.90 20.48
N ASP A 91 -17.23 1.76 20.68
CA ASP A 91 -18.52 1.36 21.26
C ASP A 91 -19.42 0.69 20.22
N VAL A 92 -19.11 0.81 18.92
CA VAL A 92 -19.93 0.28 17.81
C VAL A 92 -19.26 -0.83 17.01
N ALA A 93 -17.98 -1.13 17.29
CA ALA A 93 -17.24 -2.23 16.70
C ALA A 93 -16.26 -2.85 17.71
N PRO A 94 -16.21 -4.19 17.87
CA PRO A 94 -15.30 -4.85 18.81
C PRO A 94 -13.85 -4.88 18.36
N SER A 95 -13.57 -4.75 17.05
CA SER A 95 -12.25 -4.92 16.46
C SER A 95 -11.87 -3.79 15.51
N TYR A 96 -10.57 -3.57 15.34
CA TYR A 96 -10.03 -2.55 14.44
C TYR A 96 -8.82 -3.06 13.66
N ALA A 97 -8.84 -2.90 12.35
CA ALA A 97 -7.72 -3.21 11.47
C ALA A 97 -7.06 -1.93 10.95
N VAL A 98 -5.75 -1.85 11.05
CA VAL A 98 -4.93 -0.76 10.51
C VAL A 98 -4.08 -1.27 9.37
N VAL A 99 -4.16 -0.63 8.20
CA VAL A 99 -3.14 -0.81 7.16
C VAL A 99 -1.99 0.16 7.45
N SER A 100 -0.92 -0.40 7.97
CA SER A 100 0.33 0.29 8.29
C SER A 100 1.32 0.21 7.12
N THR A 101 2.59 -0.09 7.37
CA THR A 101 3.66 -0.19 6.37
C THR A 101 4.91 -0.84 6.99
N VAL A 102 5.72 -1.53 6.20
CA VAL A 102 7.04 -2.02 6.63
C VAL A 102 7.96 -0.89 7.05
N THR A 103 7.76 0.33 6.55
CA THR A 103 8.55 1.52 6.96
C THR A 103 8.32 1.91 8.43
N ALA A 104 7.35 1.30 9.13
CA ALA A 104 7.17 1.49 10.57
C ALA A 104 8.29 0.82 11.39
N HIS A 105 9.00 -0.15 10.82
CA HIS A 105 10.16 -0.76 11.47
C HIS A 105 11.33 0.23 11.51
N SER A 106 11.93 0.40 12.70
CA SER A 106 12.98 1.40 12.92
C SER A 106 14.33 1.04 12.27
N GLN A 107 14.53 -0.22 11.92
CA GLN A 107 15.76 -0.72 11.30
C GLN A 107 15.64 -0.85 9.77
N TRP A 108 14.43 -0.78 9.21
CA TRP A 108 14.24 -0.80 7.78
C TRP A 108 14.51 0.58 7.17
N PRO A 109 15.12 0.70 5.98
CA PRO A 109 15.52 -0.37 5.05
C PRO A 109 16.95 -0.87 5.21
N ALA A 110 17.70 -0.42 6.22
CA ALA A 110 19.10 -0.79 6.40
C ALA A 110 19.29 -2.26 6.77
N GLN A 111 18.30 -2.89 7.42
CA GLN A 111 18.38 -4.28 7.86
C GLN A 111 17.13 -5.06 7.45
N PRO A 112 17.25 -6.39 7.24
CA PRO A 112 16.09 -7.27 7.15
C PRO A 112 15.20 -7.15 8.39
N VAL A 113 13.89 -7.19 8.18
CA VAL A 113 12.88 -7.07 9.26
C VAL A 113 11.82 -8.15 9.16
N SER A 114 11.15 -8.39 10.28
CA SER A 114 10.01 -9.29 10.42
C SER A 114 8.95 -8.65 11.30
N SER A 115 7.78 -9.28 11.43
CA SER A 115 6.69 -8.81 12.28
C SER A 115 7.07 -8.61 13.76
N SER A 116 8.14 -9.27 14.23
CA SER A 116 8.70 -9.11 15.57
C SER A 116 9.78 -8.03 15.70
N SER A 117 10.24 -7.44 14.58
CA SER A 117 11.26 -6.40 14.58
C SER A 117 10.77 -5.11 15.23
N PRO A 118 11.68 -4.32 15.85
CA PRO A 118 11.31 -3.07 16.50
C PRO A 118 10.67 -2.08 15.54
N VAL A 119 9.66 -1.36 16.02
CA VAL A 119 9.05 -0.22 15.33
C VAL A 119 9.44 1.10 15.99
N TYR A 120 9.29 2.19 15.27
CA TYR A 120 9.56 3.51 15.84
C TYR A 120 8.71 3.79 17.08
N GLU A 121 9.33 4.41 18.08
CA GLU A 121 8.61 4.98 19.21
C GLU A 121 8.04 6.35 18.85
N THR A 122 6.73 6.43 18.72
CA THR A 122 6.03 7.66 18.31
C THR A 122 4.84 7.91 19.23
N GLY A 123 4.63 9.16 19.62
CA GLY A 123 3.50 9.55 20.47
C GLY A 123 2.15 9.36 19.77
N ILE A 124 1.16 8.84 20.52
CA ILE A 124 -0.18 8.57 20.00
C ILE A 124 -1.01 9.81 19.70
N THR A 125 -0.57 10.98 20.16
CA THR A 125 -1.22 12.28 19.95
C THR A 125 -0.57 13.13 18.87
N GLN A 126 0.49 12.60 18.20
CA GLN A 126 1.19 13.33 17.14
C GLN A 126 0.23 13.63 15.98
N GLY A 127 0.26 14.88 15.52
CA GLY A 127 -0.53 15.35 14.38
C GLY A 127 0.01 14.88 13.02
N PRO A 128 -0.68 15.24 11.94
CA PRO A 128 -0.21 14.96 10.59
C PRO A 128 1.07 15.73 10.26
N SER A 129 1.85 15.20 9.32
CA SER A 129 3.01 15.87 8.73
C SER A 129 3.08 15.53 7.24
N ASP A 130 3.53 16.48 6.44
CA ASP A 130 3.82 16.29 5.02
C ASP A 130 5.29 15.87 4.79
N ASP A 131 6.09 15.79 5.87
CA ASP A 131 7.45 15.28 5.83
C ASP A 131 7.43 13.76 5.61
N LEU A 132 7.93 13.33 4.47
CA LEU A 132 7.98 11.92 4.08
C LEU A 132 8.94 11.10 4.95
N GLU A 133 9.95 11.72 5.57
CA GLU A 133 10.88 11.04 6.48
C GLU A 133 10.16 10.62 7.78
N LEU A 134 9.09 11.31 8.14
CA LEU A 134 8.28 10.96 9.29
C LEU A 134 7.22 9.90 9.00
N TYR A 135 7.01 9.51 7.74
CA TYR A 135 5.93 8.61 7.36
C TYR A 135 5.91 7.31 8.18
N GLY A 136 7.02 6.59 8.23
CA GLY A 136 7.13 5.34 9.00
C GLY A 136 6.88 5.55 10.50
N ARG A 137 7.42 6.64 11.06
CA ARG A 137 7.22 7.02 12.47
C ARG A 137 5.76 7.31 12.77
N LEU A 138 5.08 8.07 11.92
CA LEU A 138 3.66 8.37 12.08
C LEU A 138 2.81 7.09 11.97
N LYS A 139 3.14 6.19 11.06
CA LYS A 139 2.43 4.92 10.93
C LYS A 139 2.61 4.04 12.17
N ALA A 140 3.80 3.96 12.76
CA ALA A 140 4.02 3.28 14.04
C ALA A 140 3.19 3.90 15.19
N GLY A 141 3.06 5.23 15.21
CA GLY A 141 2.19 5.93 16.16
C GLY A 141 0.70 5.65 15.93
N VAL A 142 0.26 5.48 14.67
CA VAL A 142 -1.11 5.05 14.32
C VAL A 142 -1.41 3.66 14.87
N GLU A 143 -0.51 2.69 14.69
CA GLU A 143 -0.65 1.34 15.26
C GLU A 143 -0.86 1.41 16.76
N ARG A 144 0.05 2.09 17.47
CA ARG A 144 -0.01 2.25 18.94
C ARG A 144 -1.28 2.97 19.40
N ALA A 145 -1.74 3.98 18.66
CA ALA A 145 -2.96 4.71 19.00
C ALA A 145 -4.20 3.81 18.99
N VAL A 146 -4.32 2.94 17.98
CA VAL A 146 -5.43 1.98 17.89
C VAL A 146 -5.31 0.91 18.95
N GLU A 147 -4.13 0.32 19.15
CA GLU A 147 -3.88 -0.70 20.19
C GLU A 147 -4.14 -0.18 21.61
N THR A 148 -3.86 1.11 21.88
CA THR A 148 -4.17 1.73 23.16
C THR A 148 -5.66 1.71 23.47
N ILE A 149 -6.53 1.78 22.46
CA ILE A 149 -7.99 1.84 22.63
C ILE A 149 -8.63 0.46 22.55
N PHE A 150 -8.26 -0.36 21.56
CA PHE A 150 -8.87 -1.67 21.33
C PHE A 150 -8.17 -2.81 22.07
N GLY A 151 -6.92 -2.61 22.49
CA GLY A 151 -6.04 -3.67 22.97
C GLY A 151 -5.49 -4.52 21.83
N GLU A 152 -4.36 -5.19 22.07
CA GLU A 152 -3.68 -6.01 21.05
C GLU A 152 -4.58 -7.16 20.54
N ILE A 153 -5.37 -7.75 21.42
CA ILE A 153 -6.25 -8.89 21.09
C ILE A 153 -7.45 -8.53 20.20
N ASN A 154 -7.71 -7.24 19.97
CA ASN A 154 -8.79 -6.75 19.12
C ASN A 154 -8.25 -5.85 17.99
N THR A 155 -6.94 -5.78 17.82
CA THR A 155 -6.29 -4.97 16.80
C THR A 155 -5.56 -5.86 15.80
N LEU A 156 -5.86 -5.65 14.52
CA LEU A 156 -5.10 -6.21 13.41
C LEU A 156 -4.22 -5.11 12.82
N VAL A 157 -2.92 -5.29 12.85
CA VAL A 157 -1.94 -4.40 12.21
C VAL A 157 -1.36 -5.11 11.00
N VAL A 158 -1.60 -4.57 9.82
CA VAL A 158 -1.05 -5.09 8.57
C VAL A 158 -0.03 -4.11 8.02
N ARG A 159 1.21 -4.54 7.87
CA ARG A 159 2.34 -3.75 7.35
C ARG A 159 2.72 -4.24 5.96
N PRO A 160 2.08 -3.75 4.90
CA PRO A 160 2.50 -4.10 3.56
C PRO A 160 3.86 -3.48 3.21
N GLY A 161 4.60 -4.17 2.36
CA GLY A 161 5.71 -3.60 1.61
C GLY A 161 5.21 -2.70 0.48
N VAL A 162 5.84 -2.78 -0.69
CA VAL A 162 5.38 -2.11 -1.90
C VAL A 162 4.06 -2.72 -2.33
N VAL A 163 2.99 -1.94 -2.29
CA VAL A 163 1.69 -2.38 -2.81
C VAL A 163 1.58 -2.01 -4.29
N LEU A 164 1.27 -2.98 -5.15
CA LEU A 164 1.04 -2.80 -6.59
C LEU A 164 -0.38 -3.26 -6.95
N GLY A 165 -0.78 -3.04 -8.19
CA GLY A 165 -2.05 -3.54 -8.72
C GLY A 165 -2.93 -2.47 -9.35
N PRO A 166 -4.12 -2.86 -9.85
CA PRO A 166 -5.07 -1.92 -10.43
C PRO A 166 -5.47 -0.82 -9.46
N HIS A 167 -5.71 0.37 -9.98
CA HIS A 167 -6.05 1.59 -9.21
C HIS A 167 -4.92 2.11 -8.31
N GLU A 168 -3.68 1.72 -8.54
CA GLU A 168 -2.53 2.30 -7.84
C GLU A 168 -2.47 3.81 -8.08
N ASP A 169 -2.54 4.59 -7.02
CA ASP A 169 -2.63 6.05 -7.12
C ASP A 169 -1.28 6.78 -7.05
N LEU A 170 -0.19 6.07 -6.76
CA LEU A 170 1.17 6.61 -6.73
C LEU A 170 1.87 6.58 -8.09
N GLY A 171 1.46 5.69 -8.99
CA GLY A 171 1.97 5.63 -10.36
C GLY A 171 3.25 4.84 -10.56
N ARG A 172 3.65 3.98 -9.62
CA ARG A 172 4.92 3.25 -9.70
C ARG A 172 4.93 2.21 -10.82
N LEU A 173 4.02 1.24 -10.77
CA LEU A 173 3.84 0.27 -11.85
C LEU A 173 3.26 0.91 -13.13
N PRO A 174 2.28 1.83 -13.07
CA PRO A 174 1.81 2.57 -14.24
C PRO A 174 2.91 3.30 -15.02
N ASP A 175 3.94 3.85 -14.37
CA ASP A 175 5.06 4.50 -15.04
C ASP A 175 5.83 3.50 -15.94
N TYR A 176 6.22 2.36 -15.37
CA TYR A 176 6.89 1.30 -16.14
C TYR A 176 6.06 0.81 -17.32
N LEU A 177 4.78 0.55 -17.10
CA LEU A 177 3.86 0.08 -18.15
C LEU A 177 3.72 1.09 -19.29
N ARG A 178 3.58 2.38 -18.97
CA ARG A 178 3.49 3.45 -19.97
C ARG A 178 4.80 3.64 -20.75
N ARG A 179 5.95 3.51 -20.08
CA ARG A 179 7.24 3.60 -20.77
C ARG A 179 7.45 2.40 -21.69
N ALA A 180 7.22 1.18 -21.18
CA ALA A 180 7.31 -0.05 -21.95
C ALA A 180 6.40 -0.05 -23.20
N SER A 181 5.20 0.51 -23.10
CA SER A 181 4.28 0.59 -24.25
C SER A 181 4.75 1.55 -25.38
N ARG A 182 5.75 2.39 -25.12
CA ARG A 182 6.32 3.33 -26.09
C ARG A 182 7.59 2.81 -26.75
N GLY A 183 8.20 1.75 -26.20
CA GLY A 183 9.44 1.16 -26.68
C GLY A 183 10.32 0.65 -25.56
N ASP A 184 11.61 0.51 -25.82
CA ASP A 184 12.58 0.09 -24.81
C ASP A 184 12.59 1.08 -23.64
N PHE A 185 12.77 0.56 -22.43
CA PHE A 185 12.63 1.34 -21.21
C PHE A 185 13.74 1.04 -20.19
N VAL A 186 14.21 2.07 -19.53
CA VAL A 186 15.25 1.97 -18.50
C VAL A 186 14.71 1.28 -17.24
N VAL A 187 15.49 0.35 -16.73
CA VAL A 187 15.35 -0.28 -15.41
C VAL A 187 16.66 -0.06 -14.65
N GLY A 188 16.58 0.35 -13.39
CA GLY A 188 17.79 0.66 -12.62
C GLY A 188 18.36 -0.54 -11.90
N GLY A 189 19.69 -0.62 -11.80
CA GLY A 189 20.40 -1.57 -10.97
C GLY A 189 20.55 -2.98 -11.55
N ASP A 190 20.78 -3.93 -10.67
CA ASP A 190 21.06 -5.32 -11.00
C ASP A 190 19.76 -6.12 -11.21
N PRO A 191 19.56 -6.79 -12.36
CA PRO A 191 18.40 -7.65 -12.60
C PRO A 191 18.30 -8.82 -11.62
N ALA A 192 19.38 -9.25 -11.01
CA ALA A 192 19.39 -10.34 -10.02
C ALA A 192 18.98 -9.89 -8.61
N GLN A 193 18.87 -8.57 -8.37
CA GLN A 193 18.43 -8.05 -7.09
C GLN A 193 17.04 -8.57 -6.71
N ALA A 194 16.87 -9.00 -5.47
CA ALA A 194 15.56 -9.39 -4.96
C ALA A 194 14.53 -8.26 -5.10
N PHE A 195 13.30 -8.63 -5.34
CA PHE A 195 12.15 -7.73 -5.43
C PHE A 195 10.97 -8.29 -4.64
N GLN A 196 10.38 -7.47 -3.78
CA GLN A 196 9.19 -7.84 -3.01
C GLN A 196 8.07 -6.84 -3.24
N TYR A 197 6.85 -7.35 -3.32
CA TYR A 197 5.64 -6.56 -3.45
C TYR A 197 4.46 -7.26 -2.79
N VAL A 198 3.31 -6.64 -2.78
CA VAL A 198 2.01 -7.26 -2.52
C VAL A 198 0.97 -6.67 -3.47
N ASP A 199 0.12 -7.52 -4.06
CA ASP A 199 -1.03 -7.02 -4.81
C ASP A 199 -2.09 -6.47 -3.86
N SER A 200 -2.66 -5.32 -4.19
CA SER A 200 -3.68 -4.67 -3.37
C SER A 200 -4.90 -5.54 -3.10
N ARG A 201 -5.21 -6.47 -3.99
CA ARG A 201 -6.32 -7.43 -3.88
C ARG A 201 -6.00 -8.56 -2.93
N ASP A 202 -4.75 -9.08 -2.96
CA ASP A 202 -4.28 -10.12 -2.04
C ASP A 202 -4.15 -9.59 -0.62
N LEU A 203 -3.66 -8.34 -0.49
CA LEU A 203 -3.66 -7.62 0.77
C LEU A 203 -5.08 -7.46 1.33
N ALA A 204 -6.05 -7.11 0.49
CA ALA A 204 -7.44 -6.97 0.87
C ALA A 204 -8.05 -8.31 1.31
N ASP A 205 -7.80 -9.38 0.55
CA ASP A 205 -8.26 -10.72 0.87
C ASP A 205 -7.67 -11.23 2.19
N PHE A 206 -6.39 -10.98 2.46
CA PHE A 206 -5.76 -11.32 3.73
C PHE A 206 -6.37 -10.58 4.92
N ILE A 207 -6.58 -9.25 4.80
CA ILE A 207 -7.22 -8.45 5.86
C ILE A 207 -8.62 -9.00 6.19
N LEU A 208 -9.40 -9.32 5.17
CA LEU A 208 -10.75 -9.86 5.37
C LEU A 208 -10.71 -11.27 5.96
N THR A 209 -9.77 -12.11 5.58
CA THR A 209 -9.58 -13.45 6.15
C THR A 209 -9.21 -13.38 7.64
N CYS A 210 -8.33 -12.45 8.02
CA CYS A 210 -8.01 -12.20 9.43
C CYS A 210 -9.24 -11.71 10.20
N ALA A 211 -10.06 -10.83 9.61
CA ALA A 211 -11.28 -10.33 10.23
C ALA A 211 -12.31 -11.46 10.45
N GLU A 212 -12.53 -12.32 9.43
CA GLU A 212 -13.44 -13.47 9.51
C GLU A 212 -13.07 -14.48 10.58
N THR A 213 -11.77 -14.73 10.71
CA THR A 213 -11.24 -15.76 11.61
C THR A 213 -10.96 -15.22 13.02
N GLY A 214 -11.23 -13.93 13.28
CA GLY A 214 -10.96 -13.28 14.56
C GLY A 214 -9.49 -13.35 14.95
N ARG A 215 -8.57 -13.17 13.99
CA ARG A 215 -7.13 -13.25 14.20
C ARG A 215 -6.49 -11.86 14.26
N PRO A 216 -6.39 -11.28 15.45
CA PRO A 216 -5.59 -10.07 15.65
C PRO A 216 -4.10 -10.38 15.47
N GLY A 217 -3.29 -9.36 15.48
CA GLY A 217 -1.83 -9.51 15.42
C GLY A 217 -1.19 -8.48 14.51
N ARG A 218 0.13 -8.63 14.34
CA ARG A 218 0.95 -7.76 13.49
C ARG A 218 1.57 -8.61 12.40
N TYR A 219 1.32 -8.26 11.14
CA TYR A 219 1.76 -9.03 9.98
C TYR A 219 2.45 -8.12 8.97
N ASP A 220 3.69 -8.43 8.62
CA ASP A 220 4.32 -7.90 7.42
C ASP A 220 3.82 -8.68 6.22
N VAL A 221 3.30 -7.99 5.21
CA VAL A 221 2.65 -8.63 4.06
C VAL A 221 3.37 -8.25 2.78
N VAL A 222 4.15 -9.21 2.30
CA VAL A 222 4.98 -9.13 1.09
C VAL A 222 5.11 -10.51 0.47
N THR A 223 5.51 -10.60 -0.80
CA THR A 223 5.98 -11.86 -1.41
C THR A 223 7.20 -12.41 -0.66
N ARG A 224 7.46 -13.72 -0.77
CA ARG A 224 8.60 -14.34 -0.09
C ARG A 224 9.92 -13.72 -0.56
N THR A 225 10.86 -13.61 0.36
CA THR A 225 12.21 -13.14 0.01
C THR A 225 12.83 -14.06 -1.03
N GLY A 226 13.33 -13.48 -2.14
CA GLY A 226 13.95 -14.21 -3.24
C GLY A 226 13.00 -14.95 -4.16
N GLU A 227 11.69 -14.82 -4.00
CA GLU A 227 10.69 -15.39 -4.91
C GLU A 227 10.73 -14.71 -6.29
N TYR A 228 10.89 -13.38 -6.29
CA TYR A 228 11.04 -12.59 -7.50
C TYR A 228 12.32 -11.77 -7.46
N THR A 229 12.84 -11.53 -8.66
CA THR A 229 13.94 -10.61 -8.91
C THR A 229 13.45 -9.34 -9.59
N TRP A 230 14.29 -8.33 -9.61
CA TRP A 230 14.07 -7.11 -10.37
C TRP A 230 13.96 -7.37 -11.88
N GLY A 231 14.72 -8.40 -12.36
CA GLY A 231 14.61 -8.94 -13.72
C GLY A 231 13.24 -9.51 -14.01
N ASP A 232 12.66 -10.30 -13.10
CA ASP A 232 11.32 -10.87 -13.27
C ASP A 232 10.25 -9.76 -13.34
N PHE A 233 10.39 -8.71 -12.54
CA PHE A 233 9.50 -7.55 -12.62
C PHE A 233 9.59 -6.86 -13.99
N ALA A 234 10.80 -6.57 -14.47
CA ALA A 234 11.03 -5.91 -15.73
C ALA A 234 10.55 -6.76 -16.93
N GLN A 235 10.78 -8.07 -16.86
CA GLN A 235 10.31 -9.01 -17.86
C GLN A 235 8.78 -9.10 -17.90
N ALA A 236 8.11 -9.15 -16.74
CA ALA A 236 6.65 -9.17 -16.68
C ALA A 236 6.04 -7.88 -17.29
N VAL A 237 6.67 -6.71 -17.05
CA VAL A 237 6.26 -5.44 -17.67
C VAL A 237 6.42 -5.51 -19.19
N ALA A 238 7.56 -6.00 -19.70
CA ALA A 238 7.83 -6.12 -21.13
C ALA A 238 6.86 -7.08 -21.83
N GLU A 239 6.57 -8.23 -21.23
CA GLU A 239 5.61 -9.21 -21.78
C GLU A 239 4.20 -8.66 -21.93
N VAL A 240 3.81 -7.75 -21.02
CA VAL A 240 2.43 -7.21 -20.97
C VAL A 240 2.28 -5.96 -21.81
N ALA A 241 3.23 -5.03 -21.72
CA ALA A 241 3.11 -3.71 -22.35
C ALA A 241 3.98 -3.54 -23.61
N GLY A 242 4.93 -4.44 -23.85
CA GLY A 242 5.90 -4.36 -24.96
C GLY A 242 7.22 -3.72 -24.52
N GLY A 243 8.06 -3.34 -25.51
CA GLY A 243 9.40 -2.81 -25.25
C GLY A 243 10.37 -3.85 -24.67
N LYS A 244 11.63 -3.46 -24.50
CA LYS A 244 12.65 -4.27 -23.86
C LYS A 244 13.20 -3.54 -22.65
N PRO A 245 13.38 -4.20 -21.49
CA PRO A 245 14.05 -3.59 -20.36
C PRO A 245 15.53 -3.41 -20.64
N VAL A 246 16.04 -2.21 -20.41
CA VAL A 246 17.45 -1.87 -20.50
C VAL A 246 17.94 -1.57 -19.10
N PHE A 247 18.71 -2.50 -18.53
CA PHE A 247 19.28 -2.33 -17.20
C PHE A 247 20.45 -1.36 -17.24
N VAL A 248 20.42 -0.35 -16.36
CA VAL A 248 21.43 0.68 -16.24
C VAL A 248 21.98 0.67 -14.82
N GLU A 249 23.30 0.65 -14.71
CA GLU A 249 24.00 0.65 -13.43
C GLU A 249 23.68 1.91 -12.59
N ASP A 250 23.70 1.73 -11.26
CA ASP A 250 23.31 2.77 -10.30
C ASP A 250 24.12 4.06 -10.48
N GLU A 251 25.42 3.98 -10.67
CA GLU A 251 26.33 5.12 -10.86
C GLU A 251 25.98 5.93 -12.11
N ARG A 252 25.59 5.25 -13.19
CA ARG A 252 25.20 5.91 -14.44
C ARG A 252 23.87 6.64 -14.30
N LEU A 253 22.91 6.03 -13.61
CA LEU A 253 21.63 6.68 -13.32
C LEU A 253 21.81 7.91 -12.45
N LEU A 254 22.61 7.81 -11.40
CA LEU A 254 22.91 8.95 -10.53
C LEU A 254 23.65 10.06 -11.27
N ALA A 255 24.64 9.72 -12.12
CA ALA A 255 25.36 10.68 -12.94
C ALA A 255 24.46 11.39 -13.97
N ALA A 256 23.41 10.71 -14.45
CA ALA A 256 22.39 11.28 -15.32
C ALA A 256 21.31 12.10 -14.56
N GLY A 257 21.45 12.26 -13.24
CA GLY A 257 20.53 13.03 -12.40
C GLY A 257 19.20 12.30 -12.11
N VAL A 258 19.10 11.00 -12.36
CA VAL A 258 17.91 10.21 -12.05
C VAL A 258 17.80 10.05 -10.54
N ARG A 259 16.67 10.43 -9.97
CA ARG A 259 16.44 10.37 -8.52
C ARG A 259 15.79 9.03 -8.14
N PRO A 260 16.35 8.32 -7.12
CA PRO A 260 15.72 7.14 -6.57
C PRO A 260 14.25 7.39 -6.17
N TRP A 261 13.40 6.42 -6.36
CA TRP A 261 11.95 6.42 -6.08
C TRP A 261 11.12 7.48 -6.81
N ARG A 262 11.72 8.59 -7.23
CA ARG A 262 11.00 9.72 -7.86
C ARG A 262 11.17 9.75 -9.37
N GLY A 263 12.40 9.74 -9.85
CA GLY A 263 12.72 9.72 -11.29
C GLY A 263 12.57 8.33 -11.87
N LEU A 264 13.00 7.31 -11.13
CA LEU A 264 12.79 5.91 -11.47
C LEU A 264 12.08 5.23 -10.29
N PRO A 265 10.77 4.92 -10.43
CA PRO A 265 10.00 4.31 -9.35
C PRO A 265 10.58 2.97 -8.93
N LEU A 266 10.46 2.63 -7.64
CA LEU A 266 10.89 1.35 -7.05
C LEU A 266 12.39 1.10 -7.10
N TRP A 267 13.17 1.88 -7.82
CA TRP A 267 14.61 1.78 -7.85
C TRP A 267 15.24 2.52 -6.68
N SER A 268 16.21 1.88 -6.06
CA SER A 268 17.11 2.46 -5.05
C SER A 268 18.52 1.94 -5.32
N PRO A 269 19.54 2.78 -5.36
CA PRO A 269 20.93 2.33 -5.48
C PRO A 269 21.26 1.37 -4.35
N GLN A 270 22.06 0.35 -4.64
CA GLN A 270 22.51 -0.60 -3.63
C GLN A 270 23.50 0.05 -2.67
N GLY A 271 23.48 -0.38 -1.41
CA GLY A 271 24.37 0.11 -0.38
C GLY A 271 23.95 -0.35 1.01
N PRO A 272 24.80 -0.12 2.03
CA PRO A 272 24.57 -0.60 3.39
C PRO A 272 23.28 -0.04 4.03
N ASP A 273 22.83 1.11 3.59
CA ASP A 273 21.63 1.74 4.14
C ASP A 273 20.32 1.14 3.59
N VAL A 274 20.39 0.22 2.61
CA VAL A 274 19.25 -0.37 1.93
C VAL A 274 19.32 -1.91 1.80
N GLU A 275 20.20 -2.57 2.52
CA GLU A 275 20.38 -4.03 2.48
C GLU A 275 19.09 -4.80 2.82
N GLY A 276 18.26 -4.25 3.70
CA GLY A 276 16.97 -4.82 4.10
C GLY A 276 15.79 -4.43 3.23
N LEU A 277 15.99 -3.59 2.19
CA LEU A 277 14.90 -3.01 1.41
C LEU A 277 13.94 -4.07 0.85
N TRP A 278 14.49 -5.16 0.31
CA TRP A 278 13.78 -6.27 -0.29
C TRP A 278 13.96 -7.59 0.49
N SER A 279 14.14 -7.47 1.82
CA SER A 279 14.40 -8.59 2.72
C SER A 279 13.47 -8.54 3.95
N VAL A 280 12.18 -8.33 3.68
CA VAL A 280 11.13 -8.36 4.71
C VAL A 280 10.63 -9.79 4.84
N ASP A 281 10.62 -10.32 6.06
CA ASP A 281 10.06 -11.65 6.35
C ASP A 281 8.54 -11.58 6.52
N GLY A 282 7.82 -11.99 5.48
CA GLY A 282 6.36 -12.11 5.46
C GLY A 282 5.82 -13.47 5.92
N SER A 283 6.66 -14.40 6.41
CA SER A 283 6.27 -15.79 6.70
C SER A 283 5.06 -15.90 7.63
N ALA A 284 4.98 -15.04 8.64
CA ALA A 284 3.83 -15.01 9.54
C ALA A 284 2.50 -14.76 8.81
N ALA A 285 2.48 -13.92 7.77
CA ALA A 285 1.26 -13.70 6.99
C ALA A 285 0.87 -14.96 6.20
N TYR A 286 1.83 -15.66 5.60
CA TYR A 286 1.57 -16.93 4.89
C TYR A 286 1.05 -18.03 5.82
N GLU A 287 1.60 -18.16 7.03
CA GLU A 287 1.11 -19.10 8.04
C GLU A 287 -0.34 -18.82 8.44
N PHE A 288 -0.77 -17.58 8.34
CA PHE A 288 -2.14 -17.13 8.65
C PHE A 288 -3.05 -16.98 7.43
N GLY A 289 -2.66 -17.55 6.29
CA GLY A 289 -3.52 -17.66 5.13
C GLY A 289 -3.36 -16.54 4.08
N PHE A 290 -2.27 -15.76 4.14
CA PHE A 290 -1.90 -14.91 3.01
C PHE A 290 -1.51 -15.79 1.83
N SER A 291 -1.97 -15.42 0.65
CA SER A 291 -1.59 -16.03 -0.61
C SER A 291 -1.45 -14.92 -1.64
N ASP A 292 -0.33 -14.88 -2.29
CA ASP A 292 -0.04 -13.92 -3.35
C ASP A 292 -0.35 -14.53 -4.72
N ARG A 293 -0.75 -13.68 -5.64
CA ARG A 293 -0.91 -14.00 -7.05
C ARG A 293 0.41 -13.88 -7.80
N PRO A 294 0.58 -14.58 -8.93
CA PRO A 294 1.75 -14.41 -9.77
C PRO A 294 1.96 -12.93 -10.16
N LEU A 295 3.21 -12.48 -10.13
CA LEU A 295 3.60 -11.10 -10.49
C LEU A 295 3.03 -10.68 -11.85
N ARG A 296 3.07 -11.60 -12.82
CA ARG A 296 2.53 -11.36 -14.17
C ARG A 296 1.05 -10.99 -14.15
N ASP A 297 0.25 -11.59 -13.29
CA ASP A 297 -1.18 -11.30 -13.18
C ASP A 297 -1.42 -9.91 -12.59
N THR A 298 -0.62 -9.51 -11.59
CA THR A 298 -0.65 -8.14 -11.05
C THR A 298 -0.32 -7.10 -12.13
N VAL A 299 0.73 -7.36 -12.91
CA VAL A 299 1.16 -6.48 -14.02
C VAL A 299 0.10 -6.43 -15.12
N ALA A 300 -0.41 -7.57 -15.57
CA ALA A 300 -1.41 -7.67 -16.63
C ALA A 300 -2.73 -6.99 -16.28
N ASP A 301 -3.22 -7.22 -15.06
CA ASP A 301 -4.47 -6.59 -14.59
C ASP A 301 -4.31 -5.08 -14.39
N THR A 302 -3.13 -4.63 -13.94
CA THR A 302 -2.84 -3.20 -13.83
C THR A 302 -2.79 -2.55 -15.21
N TRP A 303 -2.19 -3.22 -16.20
CA TRP A 303 -2.17 -2.73 -17.58
C TRP A 303 -3.58 -2.67 -18.19
N LYS A 304 -4.37 -3.73 -17.97
CA LYS A 304 -5.77 -3.77 -18.43
C LYS A 304 -6.57 -2.60 -17.86
N TRP A 305 -6.46 -2.37 -16.56
CA TRP A 305 -7.11 -1.22 -15.91
C TRP A 305 -6.64 0.10 -16.52
N LEU A 306 -5.32 0.32 -16.57
CA LEU A 306 -4.71 1.57 -17.03
C LEU A 306 -5.04 1.88 -18.49
N HIS A 307 -5.12 0.86 -19.35
CA HIS A 307 -5.27 1.04 -20.80
C HIS A 307 -6.73 1.01 -21.27
N LYS A 308 -7.59 0.24 -20.60
CA LYS A 308 -8.97 0.02 -21.05
C LYS A 308 -10.03 0.66 -20.17
N GLU A 309 -9.79 0.72 -18.86
CA GLU A 309 -10.78 1.16 -17.90
C GLU A 309 -10.59 2.62 -17.50
N ASP A 310 -9.35 3.10 -17.42
CA ASP A 310 -9.01 4.48 -17.02
C ASP A 310 -7.79 5.01 -17.80
N PRO A 311 -7.90 5.17 -19.14
CA PRO A 311 -6.76 5.59 -19.97
C PRO A 311 -6.26 7.00 -19.66
N ASP A 312 -7.12 7.87 -19.15
CA ASP A 312 -6.78 9.24 -18.75
C ASP A 312 -6.28 9.36 -17.32
N TRP A 313 -6.11 8.23 -16.63
CA TRP A 313 -5.64 8.22 -15.25
C TRP A 313 -4.30 8.93 -15.08
N THR A 314 -4.19 9.73 -14.05
CA THR A 314 -2.97 10.42 -13.64
C THR A 314 -2.66 10.14 -12.17
N PRO A 315 -1.37 10.10 -11.77
CA PRO A 315 -0.98 9.94 -10.37
C PRO A 315 -1.62 11.01 -9.48
N SER A 316 -1.90 10.65 -8.23
CA SER A 316 -2.40 11.62 -7.25
C SER A 316 -1.34 12.69 -6.96
N SER A 317 -1.76 13.85 -6.46
CA SER A 317 -0.85 14.94 -6.05
C SER A 317 0.12 14.51 -4.91
N ARG A 318 -0.16 13.40 -4.25
CA ARG A 318 0.75 12.76 -3.27
C ARG A 318 1.81 11.88 -3.92
N ALA A 319 1.70 11.60 -5.23
CA ALA A 319 2.67 10.78 -5.91
C ALA A 319 4.03 11.50 -5.89
N ALA A 320 4.98 10.88 -5.23
CA ALA A 320 6.37 11.33 -5.28
C ALA A 320 7.05 10.99 -6.62
N VAL A 321 6.38 10.18 -7.46
CA VAL A 321 6.89 9.73 -8.76
C VAL A 321 6.71 10.83 -9.79
N SER A 322 7.83 11.34 -10.30
CA SER A 322 7.85 12.29 -11.43
C SER A 322 8.09 11.59 -12.77
N GLY A 323 8.53 10.32 -12.73
CA GLY A 323 9.05 9.60 -13.88
C GLY A 323 10.46 10.07 -14.28
N ILE A 324 11.12 9.26 -15.11
CA ILE A 324 12.39 9.63 -15.74
C ILE A 324 12.11 10.61 -16.91
N ASP A 325 12.98 11.60 -17.05
CA ASP A 325 12.92 12.49 -18.22
C ASP A 325 13.07 11.68 -19.52
N PRO A 326 12.18 11.80 -20.52
CA PRO A 326 12.22 10.99 -21.73
C PRO A 326 13.50 11.17 -22.56
N GLU A 327 14.14 12.35 -22.51
CA GLU A 327 15.41 12.59 -23.20
C GLU A 327 16.56 11.87 -22.48
N VAL A 328 16.60 11.94 -21.16
CA VAL A 328 17.58 11.21 -20.33
C VAL A 328 17.42 9.71 -20.56
N GLU A 329 16.19 9.20 -20.57
CA GLU A 329 15.92 7.79 -20.83
C GLU A 329 16.44 7.33 -22.19
N ARG A 330 16.18 8.09 -23.27
CA ARG A 330 16.70 7.80 -24.61
C ARG A 330 18.23 7.77 -24.68
N GLN A 331 18.90 8.71 -24.01
CA GLN A 331 20.37 8.78 -23.96
C GLN A 331 20.95 7.59 -23.20
N LEU A 332 20.35 7.17 -22.09
CA LEU A 332 20.78 6.01 -21.33
C LEU A 332 20.63 4.72 -22.15
N ILE A 333 19.50 4.54 -22.84
CA ILE A 333 19.28 3.39 -23.74
C ILE A 333 20.31 3.36 -24.86
N ALA A 334 20.51 4.47 -25.55
CA ALA A 334 21.46 4.55 -26.66
C ALA A 334 22.92 4.28 -26.26
N SER A 335 23.29 4.55 -25.02
CA SER A 335 24.66 4.37 -24.51
C SER A 335 24.89 2.99 -23.85
N THR A 336 23.88 2.13 -23.80
CA THR A 336 23.95 0.78 -23.20
C THR A 336 23.97 -0.32 -24.30
N GLY A 337 23.60 -0.03 -25.54
CA GLY A 337 23.73 -0.88 -26.72
C GLY A 337 25.03 -0.58 -27.43
#